data_9558e7aeabdd6a69fea20374939dd026
#
_entry.id   9558e7aeabdd6a69fea20374939dd026
#
_cell.length_a   1.000
_cell.length_b   1.000
_cell.length_c   1.000
_cell.angle_alpha   90.00
_cell.angle_beta   90.00
_cell.angle_gamma   90.00
#
_symmetry.space_group_name_H-M   'P 1'
#
loop_
_entity.id
_entity.type
_entity.pdbx_description
1 polymer ?
#
loop_
_entity_poly.entity_id
_entity_poly.type
_entity_poly.pdbx_seq_one_letter_code
_entity_poly.pdbx_strand_id
1 'polypeptide(L)'
;MLRERGYTKDVPEPRFFTQGSWAYKTINTPAQSPQQADLDDGCYLPLSFVSETKRPSIAARVFFNAAKEALAPLAERMRWKLTEKPTCIRMVISEHAHIDVPLYAIPDEEFTTLAKATMEHYALDSIAEAAIKAERDAWSALPKDKVLLAHGVDDWVASDPRPIKAWFLSEVDEKGEQFQRVIRYLKAFRDWQWKVGGPSSILLMAAAAPLFEKRERRDDLALLDVVSAL
;
A
#
# COMPACT_ATOMS: atom_id res chain seq x y z
N MET A 1 -17.81 -20.14 -2.26
CA MET A 1 -18.33 -18.75 -2.16
C MET A 1 -18.31 -18.00 -3.50
N LEU A 2 -17.19 -17.72 -4.19
CA LEU A 2 -17.20 -17.11 -5.53
C LEU A 2 -17.75 -18.07 -6.60
N ARG A 3 -17.47 -19.36 -6.52
CA ARG A 3 -18.08 -20.41 -7.38
C ARG A 3 -19.60 -20.44 -7.28
N GLU A 4 -20.16 -20.28 -6.10
CA GLU A 4 -21.62 -20.26 -5.87
C GLU A 4 -22.30 -19.05 -6.49
N ARG A 5 -21.51 -18.01 -6.84
CA ARG A 5 -21.97 -16.78 -7.50
C ARG A 5 -21.76 -16.75 -9.02
N GLY A 6 -21.44 -17.91 -9.62
CA GLY A 6 -21.29 -18.04 -11.07
C GLY A 6 -19.86 -17.85 -11.60
N TYR A 7 -18.85 -17.76 -10.74
CA TYR A 7 -17.47 -17.85 -11.18
C TYR A 7 -17.12 -19.31 -11.47
N THR A 8 -16.79 -19.60 -12.72
CA THR A 8 -16.51 -20.96 -13.20
C THR A 8 -15.05 -21.40 -12.96
N LYS A 9 -14.15 -20.46 -12.66
CA LYS A 9 -12.74 -20.72 -12.37
C LYS A 9 -12.43 -20.67 -10.88
N ASP A 10 -11.40 -21.40 -10.46
CA ASP A 10 -10.84 -21.25 -9.13
C ASP A 10 -10.33 -19.81 -8.94
N VAL A 11 -10.71 -19.21 -7.81
CA VAL A 11 -10.19 -17.89 -7.44
C VAL A 11 -8.71 -18.05 -7.16
N PRO A 12 -7.83 -17.35 -7.90
CA PRO A 12 -6.41 -17.44 -7.64
C PRO A 12 -6.10 -16.89 -6.25
N GLU A 13 -5.09 -17.44 -5.61
CA GLU A 13 -4.60 -16.90 -4.34
C GLU A 13 -4.03 -15.48 -4.56
N PRO A 14 -4.55 -14.45 -3.89
CA PRO A 14 -4.13 -13.08 -4.12
C PRO A 14 -2.65 -12.88 -3.73
N ARG A 15 -2.02 -11.90 -4.36
CA ARG A 15 -0.67 -11.44 -3.97
C ARG A 15 -0.79 -10.12 -3.24
N PHE A 16 0.08 -9.92 -2.24
CA PHE A 16 0.05 -8.72 -1.41
C PHE A 16 1.31 -7.90 -1.58
N PHE A 17 1.16 -6.59 -1.57
CA PHE A 17 2.26 -5.66 -1.64
C PHE A 17 2.05 -4.53 -0.64
N THR A 18 2.87 -4.53 0.41
CA THR A 18 2.82 -3.51 1.45
C THR A 18 3.33 -2.17 0.91
N GLN A 19 2.54 -1.14 1.10
CA GLN A 19 2.75 0.20 0.56
C GLN A 19 2.58 1.28 1.65
N GLY A 20 2.55 2.56 1.27
CA GLY A 20 2.28 3.66 2.18
C GLY A 20 3.31 3.85 3.29
N SER A 21 2.88 4.49 4.36
CA SER A 21 3.74 4.93 5.46
C SER A 21 4.50 3.81 6.17
N TRP A 22 3.92 2.61 6.24
CA TRP A 22 4.59 1.44 6.80
C TRP A 22 5.76 0.99 5.94
N ALA A 23 5.54 0.85 4.63
CA ALA A 23 6.58 0.44 3.69
C ALA A 23 7.74 1.44 3.60
N TYR A 24 7.46 2.72 3.85
CA TYR A 24 8.45 3.81 3.88
C TYR A 24 9.14 3.95 5.23
N LYS A 25 8.71 3.20 6.26
CA LYS A 25 9.13 3.35 7.67
C LYS A 25 8.91 4.77 8.19
N THR A 26 7.85 5.41 7.75
CA THR A 26 7.46 6.78 8.14
C THR A 26 6.11 6.85 8.84
N ILE A 27 5.61 5.71 9.35
CA ILE A 27 4.41 5.69 10.16
C ILE A 27 4.65 6.39 11.49
N ASN A 28 3.65 7.14 11.94
CA ASN A 28 3.65 7.80 13.24
C ASN A 28 2.45 7.37 14.09
N THR A 29 2.58 7.49 15.39
CA THR A 29 1.43 7.46 16.30
C THR A 29 0.57 8.69 16.02
N PRO A 30 -0.77 8.57 15.96
CA PRO A 30 -1.66 9.70 15.79
C PRO A 30 -1.43 10.78 16.86
N ALA A 31 -1.39 12.04 16.44
CA ALA A 31 -1.19 13.16 17.35
C ALA A 31 -2.47 13.53 18.11
N GLN A 32 -3.62 13.35 17.48
CA GLN A 32 -4.93 13.72 18.04
C GLN A 32 -6.08 12.95 17.37
N SER A 33 -7.19 12.76 18.12
CA SER A 33 -8.42 12.18 17.55
C SER A 33 -9.04 13.14 16.52
N PRO A 34 -9.57 12.67 15.36
CA PRO A 34 -9.82 11.27 14.99
C PRO A 34 -8.74 10.65 14.07
N GLN A 35 -7.51 11.13 14.13
CA GLN A 35 -6.42 10.58 13.31
C GLN A 35 -6.14 9.12 13.67
N GLN A 36 -5.71 8.34 12.69
CA GLN A 36 -5.34 6.94 12.85
C GLN A 36 -4.03 6.64 12.14
N ALA A 37 -3.24 5.73 12.70
CA ALA A 37 -2.13 5.11 12.00
C ALA A 37 -2.69 4.23 10.89
N ASP A 38 -2.14 4.37 9.68
CA ASP A 38 -2.60 3.74 8.47
C ASP A 38 -1.57 2.73 7.95
N LEU A 39 -1.99 1.48 7.83
CA LEU A 39 -1.21 0.43 7.19
C LEU A 39 -1.90 0.06 5.88
N ASP A 40 -1.21 0.26 4.77
CA ASP A 40 -1.71 -0.07 3.44
C ASP A 40 -1.09 -1.38 2.95
N ASP A 41 -1.93 -2.37 2.63
CA ASP A 41 -1.51 -3.64 2.07
C ASP A 41 -2.33 -4.00 0.84
N GLY A 42 -1.78 -3.70 -0.35
CA GLY A 42 -2.46 -3.86 -1.62
C GLY A 42 -2.67 -5.33 -1.97
N CYS A 43 -3.91 -5.70 -2.30
CA CYS A 43 -4.32 -7.04 -2.74
C CYS A 43 -4.40 -7.08 -4.26
N TYR A 44 -3.63 -7.96 -4.90
CA TYR A 44 -3.48 -8.06 -6.35
C TYR A 44 -4.06 -9.36 -6.87
N LEU A 45 -4.90 -9.26 -7.92
CA LEU A 45 -5.47 -10.37 -8.67
C LEU A 45 -5.18 -10.23 -10.18
N PRO A 46 -5.21 -11.34 -10.96
CA PRO A 46 -5.02 -11.26 -12.40
C PRO A 46 -6.21 -10.58 -13.08
N LEU A 47 -5.91 -9.87 -14.16
CA LEU A 47 -6.90 -9.11 -14.94
C LEU A 47 -7.98 -10.03 -15.53
N SER A 48 -7.65 -11.26 -15.95
CA SER A 48 -8.62 -12.24 -16.44
C SER A 48 -9.71 -12.57 -15.42
N PHE A 49 -9.36 -12.59 -14.13
CA PHE A 49 -10.34 -12.80 -13.06
C PHE A 49 -11.39 -11.68 -13.01
N VAL A 50 -10.99 -10.48 -13.40
CA VAL A 50 -11.84 -9.27 -13.37
C VAL A 50 -12.55 -9.05 -14.71
N SER A 51 -11.96 -9.45 -15.85
CA SER A 51 -12.46 -9.21 -17.21
C SER A 51 -13.50 -10.22 -17.69
N GLU A 52 -13.76 -11.31 -16.96
CA GLU A 52 -14.83 -12.26 -17.28
C GLU A 52 -16.23 -11.61 -17.24
N THR A 53 -16.34 -10.45 -16.62
CA THR A 53 -17.56 -9.66 -16.68
C THR A 53 -17.51 -8.71 -17.87
N LYS A 54 -18.54 -8.71 -18.71
CA LYS A 54 -18.66 -7.83 -19.89
C LYS A 54 -18.73 -6.32 -19.53
N ARG A 55 -18.63 -5.96 -18.25
CA ARG A 55 -18.68 -4.59 -17.73
C ARG A 55 -17.65 -4.41 -16.62
N PRO A 56 -16.61 -3.59 -16.82
CA PRO A 56 -15.54 -3.34 -15.81
C PRO A 56 -16.07 -2.87 -14.45
N SER A 57 -17.08 -2.02 -14.42
CA SER A 57 -17.71 -1.53 -13.17
C SER A 57 -18.33 -2.65 -12.33
N ILE A 58 -18.92 -3.66 -12.95
CA ILE A 58 -19.46 -4.83 -12.25
C ILE A 58 -18.30 -5.64 -11.65
N ALA A 59 -17.18 -5.75 -12.36
CA ALA A 59 -16.01 -6.46 -11.90
C ALA A 59 -15.39 -5.82 -10.64
N ALA A 60 -15.24 -4.51 -10.59
CA ALA A 60 -14.76 -3.81 -9.41
C ALA A 60 -15.68 -4.09 -8.20
N ARG A 61 -17.00 -3.97 -8.36
CA ARG A 61 -17.97 -4.26 -7.30
C ARG A 61 -17.90 -5.71 -6.82
N VAL A 62 -17.77 -6.67 -7.74
CA VAL A 62 -17.61 -8.09 -7.38
C VAL A 62 -16.32 -8.30 -6.58
N PHE A 63 -15.23 -7.65 -6.97
CA PHE A 63 -13.97 -7.75 -6.27
C PHE A 63 -14.05 -7.18 -4.84
N PHE A 64 -14.67 -5.99 -4.67
CA PHE A 64 -14.95 -5.43 -3.34
C PHE A 64 -15.78 -6.37 -2.47
N ASN A 65 -16.86 -6.93 -3.00
CA ASN A 65 -17.71 -7.85 -2.26
C ASN A 65 -16.93 -9.12 -1.85
N ALA A 66 -16.17 -9.70 -2.77
CA ALA A 66 -15.34 -10.88 -2.50
C ALA A 66 -14.29 -10.62 -1.42
N ALA A 67 -13.56 -9.50 -1.51
CA ALA A 67 -12.58 -9.10 -0.52
C ALA A 67 -13.22 -8.88 0.86
N LYS A 68 -14.35 -8.19 0.91
CA LYS A 68 -15.10 -7.97 2.15
C LYS A 68 -15.56 -9.27 2.79
N GLU A 69 -16.10 -10.20 2.00
CA GLU A 69 -16.52 -11.52 2.49
C GLU A 69 -15.34 -12.36 2.96
N ALA A 70 -14.19 -12.30 2.27
CA ALA A 70 -12.97 -13.01 2.69
C ALA A 70 -12.38 -12.47 4.00
N LEU A 71 -12.46 -11.15 4.21
CA LEU A 71 -11.94 -10.48 5.41
C LEU A 71 -12.90 -10.54 6.60
N ALA A 72 -14.20 -10.75 6.38
CA ALA A 72 -15.21 -10.74 7.44
C ALA A 72 -14.92 -11.73 8.59
N PRO A 73 -14.53 -13.00 8.35
CA PRO A 73 -14.25 -13.94 9.45
C PRO A 73 -13.04 -13.50 10.31
N LEU A 74 -12.02 -12.89 9.68
CA LEU A 74 -10.89 -12.34 10.41
C LEU A 74 -11.33 -11.14 11.27
N ALA A 75 -12.07 -10.21 10.69
CA ALA A 75 -12.57 -9.03 11.38
C ALA A 75 -13.47 -9.39 12.57
N GLU A 76 -14.35 -10.38 12.40
CA GLU A 76 -15.21 -10.89 13.48
C GLU A 76 -14.39 -11.50 14.61
N ARG A 77 -13.44 -12.39 14.28
CA ARG A 77 -12.57 -13.05 15.27
C ARG A 77 -11.74 -12.03 16.07
N MET A 78 -11.25 -10.99 15.38
CA MET A 78 -10.41 -9.95 15.97
C MET A 78 -11.23 -8.81 16.60
N ARG A 79 -12.56 -8.82 16.45
CA ARG A 79 -13.47 -7.73 16.84
C ARG A 79 -13.12 -6.39 16.16
N TRP A 80 -12.65 -6.44 14.93
CA TRP A 80 -12.37 -5.28 14.10
C TRP A 80 -13.61 -4.90 13.28
N LYS A 81 -13.74 -3.61 12.98
CA LYS A 81 -14.84 -3.12 12.14
C LYS A 81 -14.40 -3.06 10.68
N LEU A 82 -15.12 -3.75 9.81
CA LEU A 82 -14.97 -3.61 8.36
C LEU A 82 -15.77 -2.40 7.85
N THR A 83 -15.12 -1.58 7.03
CA THR A 83 -15.75 -0.48 6.29
C THR A 83 -15.27 -0.47 4.85
N GLU A 84 -16.14 -0.11 3.93
CA GLU A 84 -15.80 0.07 2.52
C GLU A 84 -15.47 1.54 2.28
N LYS A 85 -14.37 1.78 1.59
CA LYS A 85 -13.93 3.08 1.10
C LYS A 85 -13.96 3.06 -0.44
N PRO A 86 -13.92 4.19 -1.13
CA PRO A 86 -13.95 4.18 -2.59
C PRO A 86 -12.88 3.32 -3.26
N THR A 87 -11.70 3.18 -2.65
CA THR A 87 -10.53 2.50 -3.23
C THR A 87 -10.00 1.32 -2.43
N CYS A 88 -10.58 1.01 -1.26
CA CYS A 88 -10.08 -0.07 -0.39
C CYS A 88 -11.18 -0.64 0.52
N ILE A 89 -10.92 -1.81 1.06
CA ILE A 89 -11.61 -2.31 2.25
C ILE A 89 -10.77 -1.91 3.46
N ARG A 90 -11.39 -1.21 4.40
CA ARG A 90 -10.73 -0.77 5.64
C ARG A 90 -11.13 -1.67 6.80
N MET A 91 -10.14 -2.18 7.51
CA MET A 91 -10.28 -2.85 8.80
C MET A 91 -9.87 -1.90 9.91
N VAL A 92 -10.82 -1.40 10.68
CA VAL A 92 -10.57 -0.54 11.83
C VAL A 92 -10.21 -1.41 13.02
N ILE A 93 -8.93 -1.35 13.43
CA ILE A 93 -8.36 -2.16 14.51
C ILE A 93 -8.70 -1.55 15.86
N SER A 94 -8.60 -0.23 15.97
CA SER A 94 -8.86 0.55 17.19
C SER A 94 -9.23 1.99 16.81
N GLU A 95 -9.45 2.83 17.81
CA GLU A 95 -9.62 4.27 17.60
C GLU A 95 -8.35 4.94 17.04
N HIS A 96 -7.18 4.28 17.12
CA HIS A 96 -5.89 4.84 16.74
C HIS A 96 -5.24 4.18 15.53
N ALA A 97 -5.83 3.10 14.97
CA ALA A 97 -5.23 2.35 13.89
C ALA A 97 -6.23 1.66 12.96
N HIS A 98 -5.91 1.59 11.67
CA HIS A 98 -6.63 0.78 10.68
C HIS A 98 -5.66 0.17 9.67
N ILE A 99 -6.18 -0.83 8.96
CA ILE A 99 -5.52 -1.43 7.79
C ILE A 99 -6.40 -1.15 6.58
N ASP A 100 -5.83 -0.57 5.55
CA ASP A 100 -6.47 -0.42 4.25
C ASP A 100 -5.97 -1.51 3.30
N VAL A 101 -6.90 -2.17 2.65
CA VAL A 101 -6.64 -3.18 1.63
C VAL A 101 -7.14 -2.65 0.29
N PRO A 102 -6.32 -1.88 -0.45
CA PRO A 102 -6.61 -1.50 -1.82
C PRO A 102 -6.61 -2.73 -2.72
N LEU A 103 -7.50 -2.74 -3.73
CA LEU A 103 -7.74 -3.89 -4.59
C LEU A 103 -7.23 -3.59 -6.00
N TYR A 104 -6.24 -4.34 -6.46
CA TYR A 104 -5.57 -4.14 -7.74
C TYR A 104 -5.78 -5.31 -8.70
N ALA A 105 -5.87 -5.00 -9.99
CA ALA A 105 -5.78 -5.97 -11.06
C ALA A 105 -4.52 -5.74 -11.89
N ILE A 106 -3.83 -6.83 -12.24
CA ILE A 106 -2.60 -6.82 -13.05
C ILE A 106 -2.70 -7.86 -14.17
N PRO A 107 -1.91 -7.74 -15.25
CA PRO A 107 -1.93 -8.71 -16.33
C PRO A 107 -1.58 -10.12 -15.85
N ASP A 108 -2.15 -11.14 -16.51
CA ASP A 108 -2.09 -12.53 -16.06
C ASP A 108 -0.68 -13.12 -16.06
N GLU A 109 0.16 -12.71 -17.01
CA GLU A 109 1.55 -13.18 -17.11
C GLU A 109 2.37 -12.71 -15.91
N GLU A 110 2.22 -11.44 -15.54
CA GLU A 110 2.88 -10.83 -14.39
C GLU A 110 2.37 -11.41 -13.08
N PHE A 111 1.05 -11.65 -12.98
CA PHE A 111 0.48 -12.32 -11.84
C PHE A 111 1.04 -13.75 -11.67
N THR A 112 1.18 -14.49 -12.77
CA THR A 112 1.76 -15.84 -12.75
C THR A 112 3.22 -15.81 -12.33
N THR A 113 3.98 -14.83 -12.79
CA THR A 113 5.39 -14.64 -12.41
C THR A 113 5.53 -14.35 -10.92
N LEU A 114 4.71 -13.43 -10.39
CA LEU A 114 4.65 -13.15 -8.95
C LEU A 114 4.24 -14.39 -8.14
N ALA A 115 3.25 -15.14 -8.62
CA ALA A 115 2.80 -16.34 -7.94
C ALA A 115 3.90 -17.39 -7.82
N LYS A 116 4.68 -17.61 -8.88
CA LYS A 116 5.82 -18.54 -8.87
C LYS A 116 6.91 -18.09 -7.90
N ALA A 117 7.31 -16.82 -7.97
CA ALA A 117 8.34 -16.27 -7.09
C ALA A 117 7.97 -16.39 -5.59
N THR A 118 6.70 -16.15 -5.26
CA THR A 118 6.20 -16.29 -3.89
C THR A 118 6.13 -17.75 -3.44
N MET A 119 5.73 -18.67 -4.33
CA MET A 119 5.70 -20.12 -4.00
C MET A 119 7.10 -20.69 -3.77
N GLU A 120 8.09 -20.23 -4.54
CA GLU A 120 9.49 -20.60 -4.33
C GLU A 120 10.00 -20.08 -2.97
N HIS A 121 9.56 -18.92 -2.55
CA HIS A 121 9.86 -18.35 -1.22
C HIS A 121 9.37 -19.28 -0.08
N TYR A 122 8.14 -19.78 -0.17
CA TYR A 122 7.57 -20.63 0.88
C TYR A 122 8.07 -22.08 0.87
N ALA A 123 8.60 -22.56 -0.27
CA ALA A 123 9.03 -23.94 -0.41
C ALA A 123 10.48 -24.21 0.07
N LEU A 124 11.28 -23.18 0.31
CA LEU A 124 12.73 -23.26 0.54
C LEU A 124 13.12 -22.60 1.87
N ASP A 125 13.00 -23.36 2.96
CA ASP A 125 13.47 -22.94 4.30
C ASP A 125 14.96 -22.53 4.39
N SER A 126 15.76 -22.81 3.34
CA SER A 126 17.22 -22.61 3.37
C SER A 126 17.79 -21.59 2.37
N ILE A 127 16.96 -20.95 1.53
CA ILE A 127 17.42 -19.98 0.51
C ILE A 127 16.58 -18.69 0.58
N ALA A 128 16.32 -18.22 1.78
CA ALA A 128 15.44 -17.07 2.03
C ALA A 128 15.84 -15.79 1.25
N GLU A 129 17.13 -15.48 1.13
CA GLU A 129 17.60 -14.27 0.44
C GLU A 129 17.34 -14.31 -1.08
N ALA A 130 17.56 -15.45 -1.72
CA ALA A 130 17.33 -15.61 -3.16
C ALA A 130 15.84 -15.51 -3.50
N ALA A 131 14.99 -16.10 -2.68
CA ALA A 131 13.55 -16.07 -2.84
C ALA A 131 12.96 -14.67 -2.59
N ILE A 132 13.41 -13.97 -1.55
CA ILE A 132 13.05 -12.58 -1.28
C ILE A 132 13.48 -11.68 -2.45
N LYS A 133 14.68 -11.92 -2.99
CA LYS A 133 15.16 -11.19 -4.15
C LYS A 133 14.30 -11.46 -5.39
N ALA A 134 14.00 -12.73 -5.67
CA ALA A 134 13.16 -13.12 -6.82
C ALA A 134 11.76 -12.49 -6.75
N GLU A 135 11.14 -12.48 -5.59
CA GLU A 135 9.85 -11.83 -5.38
C GLU A 135 9.95 -10.32 -5.59
N ARG A 136 10.96 -9.66 -5.04
CA ARG A 136 11.21 -8.23 -5.23
C ARG A 136 11.46 -7.89 -6.70
N ASP A 137 12.24 -8.73 -7.41
CA ASP A 137 12.53 -8.53 -8.83
C ASP A 137 11.27 -8.72 -9.69
N ALA A 138 10.40 -9.69 -9.35
CA ALA A 138 9.12 -9.90 -10.00
C ALA A 138 8.17 -8.70 -9.80
N TRP A 139 8.09 -8.14 -8.58
CA TRP A 139 7.35 -6.90 -8.34
C TRP A 139 7.91 -5.71 -9.12
N SER A 140 9.23 -5.63 -9.27
CA SER A 140 9.89 -4.54 -9.99
C SER A 140 9.70 -4.64 -11.50
N ALA A 141 9.59 -5.84 -12.04
CA ALA A 141 9.39 -6.11 -13.47
C ALA A 141 7.96 -5.82 -13.95
N LEU A 142 6.98 -5.76 -13.05
CA LEU A 142 5.58 -5.50 -13.41
C LEU A 142 5.44 -4.11 -14.08
N PRO A 143 4.86 -4.00 -15.31
CA PRO A 143 4.68 -2.73 -16.02
C PRO A 143 3.87 -1.72 -15.21
N LYS A 144 4.37 -0.49 -15.09
CA LYS A 144 3.79 0.57 -14.24
C LYS A 144 2.44 1.08 -14.75
N ASP A 145 2.22 1.02 -16.06
CA ASP A 145 1.03 1.49 -16.75
C ASP A 145 -0.10 0.47 -16.81
N LYS A 146 0.14 -0.75 -16.29
CA LYS A 146 -0.81 -1.87 -16.36
C LYS A 146 -1.40 -2.26 -15.01
N VAL A 147 -1.20 -1.46 -13.99
CA VAL A 147 -1.79 -1.67 -12.66
C VAL A 147 -3.08 -0.88 -12.55
N LEU A 148 -4.18 -1.58 -12.33
CA LEU A 148 -5.50 -1.00 -12.19
C LEU A 148 -5.99 -1.13 -10.77
N LEU A 149 -6.34 0.00 -10.13
CA LEU A 149 -6.96 0.07 -8.82
C LEU A 149 -8.48 0.02 -8.98
N ALA A 150 -9.13 -0.88 -8.27
CA ALA A 150 -10.58 -0.94 -8.23
C ALA A 150 -11.16 0.27 -7.48
N HIS A 151 -12.12 0.97 -8.10
CA HIS A 151 -12.89 2.02 -7.47
C HIS A 151 -14.31 1.52 -7.16
N GLY A 152 -14.73 1.62 -5.90
CA GLY A 152 -15.93 0.94 -5.38
C GLY A 152 -17.25 1.34 -6.02
N VAL A 153 -17.31 2.45 -6.74
CA VAL A 153 -18.56 2.93 -7.31
C VAL A 153 -18.66 2.64 -8.79
N ASP A 154 -17.61 2.83 -9.59
CA ASP A 154 -17.83 2.86 -11.02
C ASP A 154 -16.75 2.27 -11.91
N ASP A 155 -15.45 2.28 -11.54
CA ASP A 155 -14.43 1.95 -12.54
C ASP A 155 -13.08 1.53 -11.95
N TRP A 156 -12.21 1.13 -12.87
CA TRP A 156 -10.82 0.87 -12.63
C TRP A 156 -10.00 2.12 -12.96
N VAL A 157 -9.15 2.52 -12.03
CA VAL A 157 -8.28 3.68 -12.18
C VAL A 157 -6.83 3.21 -12.32
N ALA A 158 -6.11 3.72 -13.32
CA ALA A 158 -4.68 3.48 -13.42
C ALA A 158 -3.99 4.08 -12.18
N SER A 159 -3.47 3.23 -11.32
CA SER A 159 -2.82 3.65 -10.08
C SER A 159 -1.83 2.58 -9.63
N ASP A 160 -0.58 2.96 -9.46
CA ASP A 160 0.50 2.08 -9.05
C ASP A 160 1.29 2.71 -7.88
N PRO A 161 1.26 2.12 -6.68
CA PRO A 161 1.99 2.65 -5.53
C PRO A 161 3.50 2.40 -5.57
N ARG A 162 3.97 1.46 -6.40
CA ARG A 162 5.36 1.01 -6.44
C ARG A 162 6.36 2.09 -6.87
N PRO A 163 6.07 2.95 -7.89
CA PRO A 163 6.98 4.02 -8.26
C PRO A 163 7.28 4.99 -7.12
N ILE A 164 6.27 5.36 -6.33
CA ILE A 164 6.45 6.27 -5.18
C ILE A 164 7.29 5.59 -4.10
N LYS A 165 7.04 4.30 -3.82
CA LYS A 165 7.85 3.53 -2.88
C LYS A 165 9.31 3.43 -3.34
N ALA A 166 9.55 3.09 -4.61
CA ALA A 166 10.88 2.97 -5.17
C ALA A 166 11.64 4.30 -5.12
N TRP A 167 10.97 5.39 -5.53
CA TRP A 167 11.54 6.73 -5.45
C TRP A 167 11.93 7.09 -4.02
N PHE A 168 11.00 6.96 -3.05
CA PHE A 168 11.28 7.37 -1.68
C PHE A 168 12.40 6.53 -1.04
N LEU A 169 12.44 5.22 -1.30
CA LEU A 169 13.53 4.37 -0.80
C LEU A 169 14.87 4.73 -1.44
N SER A 170 14.90 5.13 -2.73
CA SER A 170 16.10 5.65 -3.38
C SER A 170 16.59 6.95 -2.74
N GLU A 171 15.67 7.86 -2.38
CA GLU A 171 16.01 9.07 -1.64
C GLU A 171 16.62 8.75 -0.25
N VAL A 172 16.08 7.74 0.42
CA VAL A 172 16.60 7.28 1.72
C VAL A 172 17.98 6.63 1.58
N ASP A 173 18.19 5.84 0.52
CA ASP A 173 19.48 5.21 0.24
C ASP A 173 20.58 6.26 -0.02
N GLU A 174 20.24 7.35 -0.73
CA GLU A 174 21.14 8.46 -1.01
C GLU A 174 21.38 9.35 0.21
N LYS A 175 20.31 9.75 0.91
CA LYS A 175 20.34 10.76 1.98
C LYS A 175 20.53 10.16 3.38
N GLY A 176 20.33 8.85 3.51
CA GLY A 176 20.41 8.12 4.78
C GLY A 176 19.12 8.19 5.62
N GLU A 177 19.10 7.40 6.69
CA GLU A 177 17.95 7.28 7.59
C GLU A 177 17.54 8.61 8.26
N GLN A 178 18.43 9.59 8.32
CA GLN A 178 18.10 10.91 8.86
C GLN A 178 17.01 11.58 8.04
N PHE A 179 17.02 11.44 6.72
CA PHE A 179 15.95 11.94 5.85
C PHE A 179 14.60 11.32 6.23
N GLN A 180 14.57 10.00 6.43
CA GLN A 180 13.36 9.29 6.89
C GLN A 180 12.80 9.84 8.22
N ARG A 181 13.70 10.14 9.18
CA ARG A 181 13.30 10.73 10.46
C ARG A 181 12.76 12.15 10.29
N VAL A 182 13.38 12.98 9.44
CA VAL A 182 12.90 14.33 9.12
C VAL A 182 11.49 14.27 8.52
N ILE A 183 11.22 13.35 7.59
CA ILE A 183 9.87 13.15 7.05
C ILE A 183 8.87 12.78 8.17
N ARG A 184 9.26 11.94 9.12
CA ARG A 184 8.40 11.60 10.27
C ARG A 184 8.10 12.83 11.13
N TYR A 185 9.07 13.70 11.37
CA TYR A 185 8.85 14.93 12.13
C TYR A 185 7.92 15.90 11.40
N LEU A 186 8.08 16.09 10.11
CA LEU A 186 7.18 16.91 9.28
C LEU A 186 5.73 16.36 9.32
N LYS A 187 5.57 15.04 9.21
CA LYS A 187 4.26 14.39 9.34
C LYS A 187 3.67 14.57 10.74
N ALA A 188 4.48 14.41 11.79
CA ALA A 188 4.04 14.59 13.17
C ALA A 188 3.58 16.04 13.41
N PHE A 189 4.32 17.01 12.90
CA PHE A 189 3.92 18.43 12.96
C PHE A 189 2.61 18.68 12.22
N ARG A 190 2.46 18.16 11.00
CA ARG A 190 1.20 18.23 10.26
C ARG A 190 0.06 17.65 11.08
N ASP A 191 0.22 16.46 11.64
CA ASP A 191 -0.82 15.75 12.38
C ASP A 191 -1.20 16.48 13.68
N TRP A 192 -0.25 17.18 14.28
CA TRP A 192 -0.51 18.06 15.40
C TRP A 192 -1.23 19.34 14.99
N GLN A 193 -0.85 19.96 13.87
CA GLN A 193 -1.40 21.22 13.41
C GLN A 193 -2.79 21.07 12.82
N TRP A 194 -3.05 20.01 12.05
CA TRP A 194 -4.32 19.77 11.38
C TRP A 194 -4.99 18.51 11.92
N LYS A 195 -6.12 18.70 12.59
CA LYS A 195 -6.92 17.57 13.07
C LYS A 195 -7.46 16.71 11.92
N VAL A 196 -7.83 17.37 10.81
CA VAL A 196 -8.28 16.74 9.55
C VAL A 196 -7.72 17.56 8.39
N GLY A 197 -7.28 16.88 7.34
CA GLY A 197 -6.68 17.54 6.18
C GLY A 197 -5.20 17.85 6.36
N GLY A 198 -4.75 18.99 5.82
CA GLY A 198 -3.34 19.34 5.74
C GLY A 198 -2.64 18.75 4.50
N PRO A 199 -1.34 19.00 4.32
CA PRO A 199 -0.57 18.50 3.19
C PRO A 199 -0.48 16.97 3.22
N SER A 200 -0.58 16.34 2.04
CA SER A 200 -0.43 14.87 1.96
C SER A 200 0.99 14.44 2.33
N SER A 201 1.15 13.19 2.80
CA SER A 201 2.47 12.64 3.10
C SER A 201 3.40 12.64 1.88
N ILE A 202 2.85 12.39 0.69
CA ILE A 202 3.61 12.42 -0.58
C ILE A 202 4.09 13.84 -0.87
N LEU A 203 3.25 14.86 -0.66
CA LEU A 203 3.65 16.26 -0.83
C LEU A 203 4.79 16.64 0.12
N LEU A 204 4.70 16.26 1.41
CA LEU A 204 5.77 16.52 2.37
C LEU A 204 7.09 15.83 1.97
N MET A 205 7.02 14.58 1.52
CA MET A 205 8.19 13.85 1.04
C MET A 205 8.81 14.53 -0.19
N ALA A 206 8.00 14.89 -1.18
CA ALA A 206 8.46 15.51 -2.43
C ALA A 206 9.03 16.91 -2.21
N ALA A 207 8.42 17.70 -1.33
CA ALA A 207 8.89 19.03 -1.00
C ALA A 207 10.20 19.02 -0.19
N ALA A 208 10.34 18.09 0.75
CA ALA A 208 11.52 18.00 1.60
C ALA A 208 12.74 17.37 0.90
N ALA A 209 12.54 16.45 -0.06
CA ALA A 209 13.64 15.72 -0.69
C ALA A 209 14.73 16.60 -1.32
N PRO A 210 14.40 17.64 -2.12
CA PRO A 210 15.43 18.52 -2.71
C PRO A 210 16.05 19.51 -1.71
N LEU A 211 15.43 19.72 -0.55
CA LEU A 211 15.84 20.70 0.46
C LEU A 211 16.64 20.06 1.60
N PHE A 212 16.64 18.73 1.67
CA PHE A 212 17.28 18.02 2.77
C PHE A 212 18.80 18.00 2.62
N GLU A 213 19.46 18.49 3.67
CA GLU A 213 20.90 18.33 3.88
C GLU A 213 21.17 17.51 5.14
N LYS A 214 22.06 16.53 5.05
CA LYS A 214 22.44 15.71 6.18
C LYS A 214 23.22 16.53 7.22
N ARG A 215 22.77 16.48 8.47
CA ARG A 215 23.43 17.11 9.64
C ARG A 215 23.80 16.01 10.63
N GLU A 216 25.05 15.64 10.71
CA GLU A 216 25.47 14.48 11.51
C GLU A 216 25.00 14.59 12.97
N ARG A 217 24.18 13.60 13.40
CA ARG A 217 23.56 13.49 14.74
C ARG A 217 22.71 14.70 15.17
N ARG A 218 22.31 15.56 14.23
CA ARG A 218 21.52 16.76 14.51
C ARG A 218 20.27 16.78 13.63
N ASP A 219 19.31 15.93 13.99
CA ASP A 219 18.01 15.87 13.31
C ASP A 219 17.24 17.21 13.41
N ASP A 220 17.42 17.93 14.51
CA ASP A 220 16.86 19.25 14.75
C ASP A 220 17.36 20.29 13.72
N LEU A 221 18.64 20.30 13.41
CA LEU A 221 19.18 21.21 12.38
C LEU A 221 18.77 20.77 10.98
N ALA A 222 18.80 19.47 10.67
CA ALA A 222 18.34 18.98 9.39
C ALA A 222 16.86 19.31 9.15
N LEU A 223 16.02 19.20 10.18
CA LEU A 223 14.62 19.61 10.12
C LEU A 223 14.48 21.13 9.96
N LEU A 224 15.25 21.92 10.70
CA LEU A 224 15.23 23.38 10.61
C LEU A 224 15.58 23.87 9.21
N ASP A 225 16.63 23.31 8.59
CA ASP A 225 17.03 23.65 7.22
C ASP A 225 15.90 23.43 6.22
N VAL A 226 15.24 22.24 6.30
CA VAL A 226 14.10 21.93 5.43
C VAL A 226 12.92 22.89 5.68
N VAL A 227 12.54 23.10 6.94
CA VAL A 227 11.37 23.96 7.27
C VAL A 227 11.62 25.42 6.91
N SER A 228 12.88 25.90 7.00
CA SER A 228 13.24 27.27 6.65
C SER A 228 13.25 27.53 5.14
N ALA A 229 13.34 26.46 4.34
CA ALA A 229 13.36 26.52 2.88
C ALA A 229 12.01 26.19 2.22
N LEU A 230 11.02 25.63 2.97
CA LEU A 230 9.65 25.39 2.54
C LEU A 230 8.82 26.67 2.50
#